data_585dfa916f92a9aa304ebf39a9a8d0c5
#
_entry.id   585dfa916f92a9aa304ebf39a9a8d0c5
#
_cell.length_a   1.000
_cell.length_b   1.000
_cell.length_c   1.000
_cell.angle_alpha   90.00
_cell.angle_beta   90.00
_cell.angle_gamma   90.00
#
_symmetry.space_group_name_H-M   'P 1'
#
loop_
_entity.id
_entity.type
_entity.pdbx_description
1 polymer ?
#
loop_
_entity_poly.entity_id
_entity_poly.type
_entity_poly.pdbx_seq_one_letter_code
_entity_poly.pdbx_strand_id
1 'polypeptide(L)'
;MITFRPATPDDASFIARHVLEALHWGMYELPLTEEKVRAWEELTEVCRLPETLYSAENATLALVDGEPAGLLVAYDGGRYREFRANTFPRLSAFADKDVDIMPDESQEGEYYIDSLAVAPQHRGKGLGRSLLLEAVKQAQIAGLRATLLVDPDNPPALRLYSSVGFKDEGQLWAFGQWYRKLEIRF
;
A
#
# COMPACT_ATOMS: atom_id res chain seq x y z
N MET A 1 8.07 21.96 3.91
CA MET A 1 8.22 21.59 2.45
C MET A 1 7.93 20.08 2.32
N ILE A 2 7.17 19.67 1.29
CA ILE A 2 6.93 18.24 1.02
C ILE A 2 7.95 17.77 -0.01
N THR A 3 8.65 16.68 0.29
CA THR A 3 9.58 15.99 -0.62
C THR A 3 9.32 14.50 -0.62
N PHE A 4 9.79 13.79 -1.65
CA PHE A 4 9.66 12.34 -1.76
C PHE A 4 11.04 11.70 -1.86
N ARG A 5 11.18 10.51 -1.29
CA ARG A 5 12.35 9.66 -1.49
C ARG A 5 11.99 8.20 -1.51
N PRO A 6 12.74 7.34 -2.20
CA PRO A 6 12.68 5.91 -1.99
C PRO A 6 12.91 5.57 -0.52
N ALA A 7 12.24 4.54 -0.03
CA ALA A 7 12.51 3.99 1.29
C ALA A 7 13.77 3.12 1.28
N THR A 8 14.29 2.87 2.46
CA THR A 8 15.41 1.97 2.72
C THR A 8 15.01 0.95 3.78
N PRO A 9 15.75 -0.15 3.99
CA PRO A 9 15.47 -1.11 5.05
C PRO A 9 15.39 -0.50 6.46
N ASP A 10 16.03 0.65 6.69
CA ASP A 10 15.96 1.38 7.97
C ASP A 10 14.56 1.98 8.22
N ASP A 11 13.78 2.20 7.15
CA ASP A 11 12.41 2.69 7.22
C ASP A 11 11.37 1.58 7.49
N ALA A 12 11.77 0.32 7.61
CA ALA A 12 10.90 -0.84 7.66
C ALA A 12 9.79 -0.74 8.72
N SER A 13 10.12 -0.24 9.91
CA SER A 13 9.14 -0.05 11.00
C SER A 13 8.09 1.01 10.65
N PHE A 14 8.49 2.08 9.98
CA PHE A 14 7.55 3.09 9.49
C PHE A 14 6.65 2.53 8.38
N ILE A 15 7.22 1.78 7.43
CA ILE A 15 6.48 1.12 6.35
C ILE A 15 5.44 0.19 6.95
N ALA A 16 5.86 -0.74 7.82
CA ALA A 16 4.97 -1.73 8.44
C ALA A 16 3.79 -1.10 9.18
N ARG A 17 4.06 -0.07 10.01
CA ARG A 17 3.01 0.65 10.73
C ARG A 17 1.99 1.28 9.79
N HIS A 18 2.44 1.89 8.69
CA HIS A 18 1.57 2.58 7.76
C HIS A 18 0.83 1.64 6.80
N VAL A 19 1.41 0.49 6.46
CA VAL A 19 0.70 -0.58 5.74
C VAL A 19 -0.45 -1.10 6.61
N LEU A 20 -0.20 -1.43 7.88
CA LEU A 20 -1.26 -1.86 8.80
C LEU A 20 -2.33 -0.79 9.00
N GLU A 21 -1.93 0.49 9.07
CA GLU A 21 -2.89 1.60 9.14
C GLU A 21 -3.75 1.69 7.88
N ALA A 22 -3.17 1.51 6.68
CA ALA A 22 -3.91 1.46 5.41
C ALA A 22 -4.89 0.27 5.35
N LEU A 23 -4.57 -0.81 6.04
CA LEU A 23 -5.44 -1.99 6.22
C LEU A 23 -6.45 -1.85 7.37
N HIS A 24 -6.63 -0.63 7.89
CA HIS A 24 -7.59 -0.30 8.96
C HIS A 24 -7.35 -0.97 10.31
N TRP A 25 -6.10 -1.29 10.63
CA TRP A 25 -5.74 -1.86 11.93
C TRP A 25 -5.73 -0.84 13.07
N GLY A 26 -5.89 0.47 12.78
CA GLY A 26 -5.92 1.51 13.80
C GLY A 26 -4.60 1.59 14.59
N MET A 27 -3.47 1.68 13.88
CA MET A 27 -2.12 1.65 14.45
C MET A 27 -1.74 2.93 15.22
N TYR A 28 -2.62 3.93 15.22
CA TYR A 28 -2.48 5.16 15.98
C TYR A 28 -3.46 5.27 17.15
N GLU A 29 -4.29 4.24 17.36
CA GLU A 29 -5.20 4.13 18.50
C GLU A 29 -4.44 3.49 19.66
N LEU A 30 -3.97 4.31 20.60
CA LEU A 30 -3.14 3.86 21.71
C LEU A 30 -3.98 3.58 22.98
N PRO A 31 -3.59 2.59 23.81
CA PRO A 31 -2.44 1.69 23.65
C PRO A 31 -2.67 0.62 22.59
N LEU A 32 -1.59 0.18 21.91
CA LEU A 32 -1.67 -0.94 20.97
C LEU A 32 -1.90 -2.25 21.73
N THR A 33 -2.72 -3.14 21.19
CA THR A 33 -2.87 -4.52 21.69
C THR A 33 -1.64 -5.36 21.37
N GLU A 34 -1.45 -6.48 22.08
CA GLU A 34 -0.36 -7.42 21.81
C GLU A 34 -0.40 -7.96 20.37
N GLU A 35 -1.60 -8.18 19.82
CA GLU A 35 -1.80 -8.60 18.44
C GLU A 35 -1.28 -7.56 17.46
N LYS A 36 -1.62 -6.28 17.64
CA LYS A 36 -1.15 -5.18 16.80
C LYS A 36 0.37 -5.03 16.86
N VAL A 37 0.96 -5.15 18.06
CA VAL A 37 2.42 -5.08 18.24
C VAL A 37 3.09 -6.22 17.48
N ARG A 38 2.61 -7.46 17.65
CA ARG A 38 3.16 -8.63 16.95
C ARG A 38 3.06 -8.48 15.42
N ALA A 39 1.89 -8.10 14.91
CA ALA A 39 1.71 -7.87 13.47
C ALA A 39 2.66 -6.80 12.94
N TRP A 40 2.88 -5.73 13.71
CA TRP A 40 3.83 -4.68 13.35
C TRP A 40 5.29 -5.19 13.33
N GLU A 41 5.70 -5.96 14.33
CA GLU A 41 7.04 -6.56 14.38
C GLU A 41 7.27 -7.54 13.22
N GLU A 42 6.34 -8.47 12.98
CA GLU A 42 6.42 -9.43 11.87
C GLU A 42 6.51 -8.71 10.50
N LEU A 43 5.64 -7.74 10.28
CA LEU A 43 5.64 -6.99 9.02
C LEU A 43 6.89 -6.12 8.88
N THR A 44 7.45 -5.60 9.97
CA THR A 44 8.71 -4.86 9.95
C THR A 44 9.85 -5.73 9.40
N GLU A 45 9.93 -7.00 9.82
CA GLU A 45 10.94 -7.92 9.27
C GLU A 45 10.72 -8.20 7.78
N VAL A 46 9.46 -8.37 7.35
CA VAL A 46 9.12 -8.54 5.93
C VAL A 46 9.52 -7.31 5.10
N CYS A 47 9.29 -6.11 5.61
CA CYS A 47 9.65 -4.86 4.90
C CYS A 47 11.16 -4.69 4.67
N ARG A 48 12.01 -5.35 5.45
CA ARG A 48 13.47 -5.36 5.26
C ARG A 48 13.94 -6.28 4.14
N LEU A 49 13.11 -7.25 3.77
CA LEU A 49 13.46 -8.25 2.77
C LEU A 49 13.18 -7.73 1.36
N PRO A 50 14.04 -8.07 0.38
CA PRO A 50 13.73 -7.81 -1.02
C PRO A 50 12.58 -8.70 -1.51
N GLU A 51 12.01 -8.33 -2.65
CA GLU A 51 11.03 -9.15 -3.38
C GLU A 51 9.81 -9.59 -2.55
N THR A 52 9.39 -8.76 -1.59
CA THR A 52 8.13 -8.89 -0.86
C THR A 52 7.16 -7.79 -1.28
N LEU A 53 5.85 -7.97 -1.03
CA LEU A 53 4.82 -6.95 -1.32
C LEU A 53 5.17 -5.60 -0.68
N TYR A 54 5.62 -5.65 0.57
CA TYR A 54 5.86 -4.47 1.40
C TYR A 54 7.35 -4.14 1.58
N SER A 55 8.20 -4.70 0.71
CA SER A 55 9.63 -4.38 0.70
C SER A 55 9.87 -2.87 0.66
N ALA A 56 10.92 -2.41 1.34
CA ALA A 56 11.39 -1.03 1.21
C ALA A 56 11.68 -0.65 -0.25
N GLU A 57 12.02 -1.62 -1.12
CA GLU A 57 12.24 -1.40 -2.55
C GLU A 57 10.97 -0.94 -3.29
N ASN A 58 9.79 -1.31 -2.79
CA ASN A 58 8.48 -0.95 -3.34
C ASN A 58 7.88 0.30 -2.69
N ALA A 59 8.60 0.91 -1.73
CA ALA A 59 8.07 1.97 -0.91
C ALA A 59 8.68 3.34 -1.25
N THR A 60 7.82 4.35 -1.29
CA THR A 60 8.20 5.76 -1.37
C THR A 60 7.67 6.49 -0.14
N LEU A 61 8.53 7.26 0.51
CA LEU A 61 8.15 8.08 1.65
C LEU A 61 7.92 9.53 1.22
N ALA A 62 6.84 10.11 1.72
CA ALA A 62 6.66 11.55 1.72
C ALA A 62 7.23 12.13 3.02
N LEU A 63 8.08 13.12 2.88
CA LEU A 63 8.69 13.83 4.01
C LEU A 63 8.05 15.20 4.14
N VAL A 64 7.79 15.61 5.38
CA VAL A 64 7.42 16.98 5.73
C VAL A 64 8.53 17.54 6.61
N ASP A 65 9.18 18.58 6.13
CA ASP A 65 10.34 19.22 6.81
C ASP A 65 11.45 18.22 7.18
N GLY A 66 11.67 17.22 6.30
CA GLY A 66 12.69 16.19 6.44
C GLY A 66 12.27 14.93 7.18
N GLU A 67 11.11 14.93 7.85
CA GLU A 67 10.61 13.79 8.62
C GLU A 67 9.58 12.98 7.85
N PRO A 68 9.59 11.61 7.94
CA PRO A 68 8.59 10.76 7.31
C PRO A 68 7.17 11.07 7.80
N ALA A 69 6.28 11.36 6.86
CA ALA A 69 4.91 11.78 7.13
C ALA A 69 3.85 10.98 6.36
N GLY A 70 4.25 10.24 5.34
CA GLY A 70 3.35 9.39 4.56
C GLY A 70 4.09 8.32 3.79
N LEU A 71 3.35 7.29 3.42
CA LEU A 71 3.81 6.08 2.75
C LEU A 71 3.01 5.84 1.47
N LEU A 72 3.71 5.46 0.42
CA LEU A 72 3.20 4.83 -0.78
C LEU A 72 3.93 3.48 -0.94
N VAL A 73 3.19 2.39 -1.08
CA VAL A 73 3.73 1.10 -1.56
C VAL A 73 3.10 0.83 -2.91
N ALA A 74 3.93 0.70 -3.94
CA ALA A 74 3.48 0.44 -5.30
C ALA A 74 4.56 -0.31 -6.10
N TYR A 75 4.14 -1.18 -7.01
CA TYR A 75 5.06 -2.05 -7.76
C TYR A 75 4.41 -2.54 -9.07
N ASP A 76 5.24 -3.15 -9.93
CA ASP A 76 4.79 -3.87 -11.12
C ASP A 76 3.88 -5.04 -10.71
N GLY A 77 2.62 -4.98 -11.09
CA GLY A 77 1.61 -5.98 -10.77
C GLY A 77 1.87 -7.36 -11.37
N GLY A 78 2.70 -7.45 -12.42
CA GLY A 78 3.17 -8.73 -12.95
C GLY A 78 3.99 -9.53 -11.94
N ARG A 79 4.57 -8.87 -10.94
CA ARG A 79 5.31 -9.51 -9.85
C ARG A 79 4.46 -9.85 -8.62
N TYR A 80 3.16 -9.55 -8.63
CA TYR A 80 2.29 -9.71 -7.46
C TYR A 80 2.34 -11.12 -6.85
N ARG A 81 2.24 -12.17 -7.67
CA ARG A 81 2.25 -13.56 -7.18
C ARG A 81 3.56 -13.94 -6.51
N GLU A 82 4.68 -13.53 -7.09
CA GLU A 82 6.01 -13.75 -6.53
C GLU A 82 6.14 -13.04 -5.17
N PHE A 83 5.83 -11.76 -5.12
CA PHE A 83 5.89 -10.98 -3.90
C PHE A 83 4.95 -11.50 -2.81
N ARG A 84 3.72 -11.90 -3.18
CA ARG A 84 2.76 -12.52 -2.28
C ARG A 84 3.30 -13.81 -1.66
N ALA A 85 3.87 -14.70 -2.48
CA ALA A 85 4.47 -15.95 -2.01
C ALA A 85 5.65 -15.72 -1.06
N ASN A 86 6.39 -14.63 -1.24
CA ASN A 86 7.48 -14.23 -0.35
C ASN A 86 7.01 -13.50 0.91
N THR A 87 5.78 -12.98 0.95
CA THR A 87 5.24 -12.15 2.04
C THR A 87 4.41 -12.96 3.01
N PHE A 88 3.29 -13.50 2.56
CA PHE A 88 2.23 -14.02 3.43
C PHE A 88 2.63 -15.22 4.29
N PRO A 89 3.46 -16.19 3.84
CA PRO A 89 3.93 -17.27 4.69
C PRO A 89 4.76 -16.83 5.91
N ARG A 90 5.22 -15.57 5.92
CA ARG A 90 6.01 -14.98 7.02
C ARG A 90 5.17 -14.23 8.05
N LEU A 91 3.85 -14.12 7.81
CA LEU A 91 2.92 -13.39 8.66
C LEU A 91 1.98 -14.37 9.37
N SER A 92 1.91 -14.31 10.70
CA SER A 92 1.04 -15.20 11.51
C SER A 92 -0.42 -15.15 11.06
N ALA A 93 -0.90 -14.00 10.58
CA ALA A 93 -2.27 -13.83 10.08
C ALA A 93 -2.60 -14.72 8.87
N PHE A 94 -1.58 -15.26 8.20
CA PHE A 94 -1.73 -16.12 7.01
C PHE A 94 -1.20 -17.55 7.22
N ALA A 95 -0.83 -17.92 8.47
CA ALA A 95 -0.22 -19.22 8.77
C ALA A 95 -1.06 -20.43 8.31
N ASP A 96 -2.39 -20.31 8.36
CA ASP A 96 -3.34 -21.36 7.98
C ASP A 96 -3.96 -21.13 6.59
N LYS A 97 -3.40 -20.20 5.78
CA LYS A 97 -3.92 -19.86 4.45
C LYS A 97 -3.09 -20.52 3.36
N ASP A 98 -3.77 -21.07 2.37
CA ASP A 98 -3.14 -21.47 1.12
C ASP A 98 -2.99 -20.24 0.22
N VAL A 99 -1.76 -19.71 0.18
CA VAL A 99 -1.43 -18.47 -0.54
C VAL A 99 -1.61 -18.64 -2.05
N ASP A 100 -1.45 -19.86 -2.57
CA ASP A 100 -1.47 -20.12 -4.01
C ASP A 100 -2.89 -20.01 -4.60
N ILE A 101 -3.91 -20.26 -3.78
CA ILE A 101 -5.33 -20.16 -4.21
C ILE A 101 -5.97 -18.80 -3.91
N MET A 102 -5.24 -17.88 -3.27
CA MET A 102 -5.77 -16.54 -3.02
C MET A 102 -5.95 -15.77 -4.34
N PRO A 103 -7.02 -14.96 -4.47
CA PRO A 103 -7.20 -14.10 -5.63
C PRO A 103 -6.04 -13.16 -5.85
N ASP A 104 -5.68 -12.93 -7.11
CA ASP A 104 -4.67 -11.94 -7.47
C ASP A 104 -5.30 -10.53 -7.44
N GLU A 105 -4.69 -9.62 -6.71
CA GLU A 105 -5.12 -8.22 -6.66
C GLU A 105 -4.65 -7.43 -7.89
N SER A 106 -3.56 -7.88 -8.50
CA SER A 106 -2.93 -7.22 -9.63
C SER A 106 -2.33 -8.23 -10.62
N GLN A 107 -2.00 -7.75 -11.82
CA GLN A 107 -1.51 -8.58 -12.92
C GLN A 107 -0.54 -7.81 -13.82
N GLU A 108 0.04 -8.51 -14.79
CA GLU A 108 0.90 -7.91 -15.81
C GLU A 108 0.22 -6.73 -16.51
N GLY A 109 0.99 -5.68 -16.78
CA GLY A 109 0.52 -4.43 -17.39
C GLY A 109 -0.04 -3.42 -16.39
N GLU A 110 -0.05 -3.74 -15.10
CA GLU A 110 -0.48 -2.87 -14.02
C GLU A 110 0.71 -2.38 -13.19
N TYR A 111 0.71 -1.10 -12.83
CA TYR A 111 1.47 -0.56 -11.72
C TYR A 111 0.51 -0.47 -10.53
N TYR A 112 0.63 -1.43 -9.61
CA TYR A 112 -0.33 -1.61 -8.54
C TYR A 112 0.04 -0.76 -7.32
N ILE A 113 -0.89 0.11 -6.94
CA ILE A 113 -0.81 0.91 -5.72
C ILE A 113 -1.46 0.09 -4.62
N ASP A 114 -0.62 -0.58 -3.84
CA ASP A 114 -1.04 -1.51 -2.78
C ASP A 114 -1.48 -0.76 -1.52
N SER A 115 -0.63 0.13 -1.02
CA SER A 115 -0.88 0.85 0.22
C SER A 115 -0.54 2.33 0.11
N LEU A 116 -1.42 3.17 0.62
CA LEU A 116 -1.22 4.60 0.76
C LEU A 116 -1.73 5.06 2.12
N ALA A 117 -0.84 5.61 2.92
CA ALA A 117 -1.18 6.10 4.26
C ALA A 117 -0.47 7.40 4.62
N VAL A 118 -1.13 8.23 5.41
CA VAL A 118 -0.59 9.48 5.93
C VAL A 118 -0.68 9.47 7.44
N ALA A 119 0.41 9.82 8.11
CA ALA A 119 0.45 9.95 9.57
C ALA A 119 -0.62 10.96 10.04
N PRO A 120 -1.35 10.69 11.15
CA PRO A 120 -2.52 11.45 11.55
C PRO A 120 -2.31 12.96 11.61
N GLN A 121 -1.17 13.42 12.15
CA GLN A 121 -0.82 14.83 12.28
C GLN A 121 -0.61 15.57 10.94
N HIS A 122 -0.48 14.81 9.83
CA HIS A 122 -0.27 15.34 8.48
C HIS A 122 -1.49 15.14 7.56
N ARG A 123 -2.58 14.54 8.05
CA ARG A 123 -3.83 14.36 7.30
C ARG A 123 -4.53 15.71 7.03
N GLY A 124 -5.38 15.73 6.02
CA GLY A 124 -6.15 16.94 5.66
C GLY A 124 -5.33 18.05 5.00
N LYS A 125 -4.03 17.84 4.74
CA LYS A 125 -3.10 18.84 4.18
C LYS A 125 -2.68 18.52 2.73
N GLY A 126 -3.40 17.63 2.06
CA GLY A 126 -3.13 17.27 0.65
C GLY A 126 -2.02 16.24 0.44
N LEU A 127 -1.36 15.73 1.50
CA LEU A 127 -0.23 14.82 1.38
C LEU A 127 -0.61 13.49 0.70
N GLY A 128 -1.77 12.93 1.01
CA GLY A 128 -2.28 11.71 0.34
C GLY A 128 -2.47 11.91 -1.16
N ARG A 129 -2.97 13.09 -1.57
CA ARG A 129 -3.10 13.43 -3.00
C ARG A 129 -1.73 13.53 -3.68
N SER A 130 -0.75 14.12 -3.00
CA SER A 130 0.61 14.26 -3.51
C SER A 130 1.30 12.89 -3.67
N LEU A 131 1.13 11.97 -2.70
CA LEU A 131 1.60 10.57 -2.81
C LEU A 131 0.95 9.84 -3.97
N LEU A 132 -0.35 10.01 -4.16
CA LEU A 132 -1.08 9.38 -5.25
C LEU A 132 -0.62 9.88 -6.63
N LEU A 133 -0.36 11.19 -6.76
CA LEU A 133 0.20 11.78 -7.98
C LEU A 133 1.63 11.27 -8.25
N GLU A 134 2.43 11.05 -7.21
CA GLU A 134 3.75 10.43 -7.38
C GLU A 134 3.63 8.99 -7.87
N ALA A 135 2.67 8.19 -7.36
CA ALA A 135 2.40 6.84 -7.86
C ALA A 135 1.98 6.84 -9.34
N VAL A 136 1.10 7.76 -9.73
CA VAL A 136 0.66 7.92 -11.14
C VAL A 136 1.83 8.27 -12.05
N LYS A 137 2.72 9.15 -11.61
CA LYS A 137 3.95 9.49 -12.34
C LYS A 137 4.88 8.29 -12.48
N GLN A 138 5.07 7.50 -11.43
CA GLN A 138 5.89 6.28 -11.47
C GLN A 138 5.29 5.25 -12.45
N ALA A 139 3.98 5.04 -12.44
CA ALA A 139 3.27 4.19 -13.39
C ALA A 139 3.48 4.65 -14.84
N GLN A 140 3.37 5.95 -15.10
CA GLN A 140 3.59 6.53 -16.42
C GLN A 140 5.02 6.34 -16.91
N ILE A 141 6.01 6.52 -16.04
CA ILE A 141 7.43 6.28 -16.36
C ILE A 141 7.67 4.81 -16.68
N ALA A 142 7.01 3.90 -15.95
CA ALA A 142 7.09 2.46 -16.18
C ALA A 142 6.35 2.00 -17.46
N GLY A 143 5.51 2.86 -18.07
CA GLY A 143 4.66 2.50 -19.21
C GLY A 143 3.52 1.53 -18.84
N LEU A 144 3.11 1.53 -17.56
CA LEU A 144 2.07 0.68 -16.99
C LEU A 144 0.85 1.52 -16.60
N ARG A 145 -0.36 0.92 -16.68
CA ARG A 145 -1.55 1.58 -16.13
C ARG A 145 -1.49 1.57 -14.60
N ALA A 146 -1.83 2.69 -13.97
CA ALA A 146 -1.92 2.75 -12.51
C ALA A 146 -3.23 2.09 -12.05
N THR A 147 -3.16 1.14 -11.11
CA THR A 147 -4.34 0.44 -10.56
C THR A 147 -4.29 0.42 -9.04
N LEU A 148 -5.45 0.32 -8.41
CA LEU A 148 -5.61 0.12 -6.98
C LEU A 148 -6.94 -0.56 -6.67
N LEU A 149 -7.03 -1.13 -5.46
CA LEU A 149 -8.28 -1.60 -4.89
C LEU A 149 -8.73 -0.64 -3.78
N VAL A 150 -10.03 -0.41 -3.70
CA VAL A 150 -10.63 0.42 -2.65
C VAL A 150 -11.89 -0.23 -2.11
N ASP A 151 -12.07 -0.17 -0.79
CA ASP A 151 -13.30 -0.55 -0.13
C ASP A 151 -14.45 0.34 -0.65
N PRO A 152 -15.56 -0.24 -1.16
CA PRO A 152 -16.71 0.53 -1.62
C PRO A 152 -17.33 1.41 -0.50
N ASP A 153 -17.13 1.02 0.76
CA ASP A 153 -17.62 1.75 1.93
C ASP A 153 -16.61 2.80 2.45
N ASN A 154 -15.63 3.21 1.61
CA ASN A 154 -14.68 4.28 1.91
C ASN A 154 -14.86 5.50 0.97
N PRO A 155 -15.94 6.31 1.16
CA PRO A 155 -16.21 7.46 0.32
C PRO A 155 -15.08 8.52 0.27
N PRO A 156 -14.35 8.79 1.38
CA PRO A 156 -13.21 9.73 1.31
C PRO A 156 -12.12 9.28 0.35
N ALA A 157 -11.76 8.00 0.36
CA ALA A 157 -10.75 7.44 -0.56
C ALA A 157 -11.24 7.47 -2.01
N LEU A 158 -12.49 7.06 -2.26
CA LEU A 158 -13.11 7.12 -3.58
C LEU A 158 -13.09 8.54 -4.16
N ARG A 159 -13.42 9.56 -3.37
CA ARG A 159 -13.34 10.97 -3.79
C ARG A 159 -11.91 11.39 -4.13
N LEU A 160 -10.94 10.97 -3.31
CA LEU A 160 -9.53 11.26 -3.55
C LEU A 160 -9.06 10.67 -4.89
N TYR A 161 -9.32 9.38 -5.12
CA TYR A 161 -8.92 8.69 -6.34
C TYR A 161 -9.58 9.28 -7.58
N SER A 162 -10.89 9.54 -7.53
CA SER A 162 -11.61 10.20 -8.62
C SER A 162 -11.07 11.60 -8.92
N SER A 163 -10.66 12.37 -7.89
CA SER A 163 -10.09 13.71 -8.07
C SER A 163 -8.74 13.72 -8.78
N VAL A 164 -8.04 12.60 -8.80
CA VAL A 164 -6.75 12.42 -9.52
C VAL A 164 -6.97 11.84 -10.92
N GLY A 165 -8.16 11.31 -11.20
CA GLY A 165 -8.52 10.79 -12.53
C GLY A 165 -8.67 9.28 -12.61
N PHE A 166 -8.64 8.57 -11.48
CA PHE A 166 -8.95 7.14 -11.47
C PHE A 166 -10.40 6.89 -11.85
N LYS A 167 -10.61 5.87 -12.68
CA LYS A 167 -11.91 5.42 -13.17
C LYS A 167 -12.20 4.01 -12.65
N ASP A 168 -13.47 3.70 -12.49
CA ASP A 168 -13.94 2.40 -12.08
C ASP A 168 -13.82 1.39 -13.23
N GLU A 169 -13.16 0.25 -12.96
CA GLU A 169 -13.00 -0.88 -13.89
C GLU A 169 -13.82 -2.11 -13.44
N GLY A 170 -14.55 -1.99 -12.33
CA GLY A 170 -15.39 -3.07 -11.82
C GLY A 170 -15.03 -3.50 -10.40
N GLN A 171 -15.37 -4.73 -10.07
CA GLN A 171 -15.18 -5.28 -8.73
C GLN A 171 -14.24 -6.47 -8.75
N LEU A 172 -13.50 -6.64 -7.67
CA LEU A 172 -12.62 -7.77 -7.43
C LEU A 172 -12.87 -8.32 -6.03
N TRP A 173 -13.06 -9.64 -5.94
CA TRP A 173 -13.17 -10.33 -4.66
C TRP A 173 -11.79 -10.65 -4.12
N ALA A 174 -11.47 -10.15 -2.93
CA ALA A 174 -10.23 -10.44 -2.22
C ALA A 174 -10.47 -10.37 -0.72
N PHE A 175 -9.72 -11.14 0.08
CA PHE A 175 -9.76 -11.13 1.55
C PHE A 175 -11.16 -11.21 2.17
N GLY A 176 -12.08 -11.95 1.51
CA GLY A 176 -13.42 -12.18 2.03
C GLY A 176 -14.43 -11.05 1.77
N GLN A 177 -14.10 -10.10 0.92
CA GLN A 177 -15.02 -9.02 0.54
C GLN A 177 -14.82 -8.56 -0.91
N TRP A 178 -15.78 -7.78 -1.42
CA TRP A 178 -15.69 -7.12 -2.70
C TRP A 178 -14.99 -5.76 -2.55
N TYR A 179 -14.02 -5.51 -3.45
CA TYR A 179 -13.37 -4.21 -3.63
C TYR A 179 -13.75 -3.62 -4.98
N ARG A 180 -13.72 -2.31 -5.11
CA ARG A 180 -13.73 -1.63 -6.39
C ARG A 180 -12.30 -1.56 -6.91
N LYS A 181 -12.11 -1.98 -8.17
CA LYS A 181 -10.83 -1.80 -8.87
C LYS A 181 -10.89 -0.51 -9.65
N LEU A 182 -9.94 0.38 -9.40
CA LEU A 182 -9.83 1.67 -10.09
C LEU A 182 -8.55 1.70 -10.91
N GLU A 183 -8.59 2.40 -12.06
CA GLU A 183 -7.40 2.55 -12.92
C GLU A 183 -7.26 3.94 -13.55
N ILE A 184 -6.01 4.28 -13.93
CA ILE A 184 -5.66 5.33 -14.89
C ILE A 184 -4.86 4.68 -16.01
N ARG A 185 -5.25 4.95 -17.26
CA ARG A 185 -4.50 4.60 -18.48
C ARG A 185 -3.86 5.86 -19.05
N PHE A 186 -2.68 5.72 -19.63
CA PHE A 186 -1.92 6.81 -20.26
C PHE A 186 -1.91 6.65 -21.77
#